data_86bf4f71c25af7c7a2921911e5d465b3
#
_entry.id   86bf4f71c25af7c7a2921911e5d465b3
#
_cell.length_a   1.000
_cell.length_b   1.000
_cell.length_c   1.000
_cell.angle_alpha   90.00
_cell.angle_beta   90.00
_cell.angle_gamma   90.00
#
_symmetry.space_group_name_H-M   'P 1'
#
loop_
_entity.id
_entity.type
_entity.pdbx_description
1 polymer ?
#
loop_
_entity_poly.entity_id
_entity_poly.type
_entity_poly.pdbx_seq_one_letter_code
_entity_poly.pdbx_strand_id
1 'polypeptide(L)'
;MQRLSGPTMGTTFEVKWVGATADRPAVERVVARELARFDAALSTWREDSAISAFNAHASMEPFEIPTEHRALFLLVLREALEVAERSQGSMDPTIEPVIALLGFAKAQRATPPTDAERAAALAHVGWRKLLILPDGRLQKRDPGLAINFNALAPGAAADVISDALVAVGVGDSMVDMGGEFRCRGTKPGGIPWQIGIERPTPAGTPASVHSVHGVSGGLATSGDYRNFHWIDGEIVHHILDPRTGTNVRHAWASVTVWADAAMLADALSTACMVLGPDGAAPMLASYAGRGVHALFLGAPVADGRVPERAVGLR
;
A
#
# COMPACT_ATOMS: atom_id res chain seq x y z
N MET A 1 25.98 4.27 11.35
CA MET A 1 24.57 4.15 10.95
C MET A 1 23.73 5.00 11.88
N GLN A 2 22.86 5.85 11.31
CA GLN A 2 21.93 6.75 12.01
C GLN A 2 20.51 6.19 11.92
N ARG A 3 19.60 6.68 12.79
CA ARG A 3 18.20 6.28 12.84
C ARG A 3 17.30 7.44 13.22
N LEU A 4 16.14 7.54 12.55
CA LEU A 4 15.02 8.41 12.88
C LEU A 4 13.73 7.58 12.81
N SER A 5 12.82 7.75 13.75
CA SER A 5 11.52 7.07 13.74
C SER A 5 10.46 7.90 14.43
N GLY A 6 9.20 7.66 14.10
CA GLY A 6 8.06 8.37 14.68
C GLY A 6 6.72 7.82 14.18
N PRO A 7 5.60 8.35 14.67
CA PRO A 7 4.26 8.00 14.18
C PRO A 7 3.97 8.66 12.84
N THR A 8 3.21 7.96 11.97
CA THR A 8 2.72 8.50 10.69
C THR A 8 1.58 7.62 10.15
N MET A 9 0.64 8.17 9.40
CA MET A 9 -0.39 7.42 8.62
C MET A 9 -1.08 6.28 9.40
N GLY A 10 -1.36 6.49 10.69
CA GLY A 10 -1.94 5.45 11.55
C GLY A 10 -1.00 4.31 11.96
N THR A 11 0.29 4.40 11.61
CA THR A 11 1.37 3.46 11.92
C THR A 11 2.63 4.19 12.38
N THR A 12 3.81 3.64 12.13
CA THR A 12 5.11 4.25 12.43
C THR A 12 6.01 4.25 11.19
N PHE A 13 6.93 5.20 11.13
CA PHE A 13 8.02 5.16 10.17
C PHE A 13 9.37 4.92 10.86
N GLU A 14 10.30 4.33 10.14
CA GLU A 14 11.72 4.26 10.51
C GLU A 14 12.59 4.59 9.29
N VAL A 15 13.52 5.51 9.47
CA VAL A 15 14.56 5.82 8.48
C VAL A 15 15.91 5.48 9.08
N LYS A 16 16.65 4.60 8.42
CA LYS A 16 18.05 4.29 8.73
C LYS A 16 18.94 4.76 7.59
N TRP A 17 20.10 5.37 7.91
CA TRP A 17 21.04 5.79 6.89
C TRP A 17 22.50 5.63 7.32
N VAL A 18 23.39 5.55 6.32
CA VAL A 18 24.83 5.44 6.50
C VAL A 18 25.48 6.77 6.08
N GLY A 19 26.44 7.24 6.88
CA GLY A 19 27.25 8.41 6.57
C GLY A 19 27.42 9.32 7.77
N ALA A 20 28.63 9.90 7.89
CA ALA A 20 28.95 10.92 8.89
C ALA A 20 28.67 12.35 8.36
N THR A 21 28.43 12.48 7.06
CA THR A 21 28.29 13.78 6.36
C THR A 21 26.88 14.32 6.30
N ALA A 22 25.86 13.45 6.51
CA ALA A 22 24.47 13.90 6.50
C ALA A 22 24.16 14.60 7.83
N ASP A 23 23.84 15.88 7.75
CA ASP A 23 23.33 16.67 8.86
C ASP A 23 21.98 16.07 9.33
N ARG A 24 21.94 15.48 10.51
CA ARG A 24 20.73 14.90 11.10
C ARG A 24 19.52 15.86 11.06
N PRO A 25 19.64 17.15 11.45
CA PRO A 25 18.55 18.09 11.29
C PRO A 25 18.06 18.28 9.84
N ALA A 26 18.92 18.12 8.84
CA ALA A 26 18.50 18.16 7.43
C ALA A 26 17.64 16.94 7.08
N VAL A 27 18.01 15.74 7.51
CA VAL A 27 17.22 14.51 7.36
C VAL A 27 15.86 14.65 8.06
N GLU A 28 15.84 15.12 9.31
CA GLU A 28 14.60 15.32 10.07
C GLU A 28 13.65 16.30 9.37
N ARG A 29 14.17 17.43 8.85
CA ARG A 29 13.36 18.40 8.10
C ARG A 29 12.79 17.80 6.81
N VAL A 30 13.59 17.05 6.06
CA VAL A 30 13.16 16.41 4.81
C VAL A 30 12.05 15.39 5.08
N VAL A 31 12.25 14.48 6.04
CA VAL A 31 11.26 13.46 6.40
C VAL A 31 9.95 14.12 6.87
N ALA A 32 10.03 15.08 7.79
CA ALA A 32 8.83 15.77 8.29
C ALA A 32 8.08 16.50 7.16
N ARG A 33 8.80 17.16 6.24
CA ARG A 33 8.19 17.84 5.09
C ARG A 33 7.46 16.87 4.17
N GLU A 34 8.07 15.75 3.81
CA GLU A 34 7.45 14.80 2.90
C GLU A 34 6.24 14.11 3.55
N LEU A 35 6.32 13.73 4.82
CA LEU A 35 5.17 13.17 5.55
C LEU A 35 4.00 14.17 5.60
N ALA A 36 4.27 15.44 5.89
CA ALA A 36 3.23 16.47 5.88
C ALA A 36 2.60 16.67 4.49
N ARG A 37 3.39 16.59 3.41
CA ARG A 37 2.88 16.64 2.03
C ARG A 37 1.98 15.47 1.69
N PHE A 38 2.37 14.25 2.09
CA PHE A 38 1.53 13.05 1.90
C PHE A 38 0.22 13.17 2.66
N ASP A 39 0.28 13.59 3.91
CA ASP A 39 -0.90 13.73 4.75
C ASP A 39 -1.89 14.77 4.17
N ALA A 40 -1.40 15.94 3.76
CA ALA A 40 -2.21 16.98 3.14
C ALA A 40 -2.78 16.59 1.76
N ALA A 41 -2.07 15.76 0.99
CA ALA A 41 -2.52 15.36 -0.33
C ALA A 41 -3.45 14.14 -0.29
N LEU A 42 -3.13 13.10 0.49
CA LEU A 42 -3.63 11.73 0.31
C LEU A 42 -4.33 11.13 1.53
N SER A 43 -4.40 11.82 2.67
CA SER A 43 -5.06 11.31 3.87
C SER A 43 -6.58 11.35 3.74
N THR A 44 -7.23 10.19 3.75
CA THR A 44 -8.71 10.09 3.81
C THR A 44 -9.27 10.43 5.20
N TRP A 45 -8.40 10.55 6.22
CA TRP A 45 -8.78 10.93 7.59
C TRP A 45 -8.87 12.45 7.79
N ARG A 46 -8.12 13.22 7.01
CA ARG A 46 -8.17 14.67 7.00
C ARG A 46 -9.28 15.18 6.09
N GLU A 47 -10.11 16.09 6.60
CA GLU A 47 -11.21 16.70 5.81
C GLU A 47 -10.69 17.71 4.79
N ASP A 48 -9.56 18.34 5.08
CA ASP A 48 -8.89 19.37 4.26
C ASP A 48 -7.86 18.81 3.27
N SER A 49 -7.74 17.50 3.15
CA SER A 49 -6.82 16.89 2.18
C SER A 49 -7.38 16.95 0.74
N ALA A 50 -6.46 16.89 -0.24
CA ALA A 50 -6.87 16.90 -1.65
C ALA A 50 -7.70 15.66 -2.02
N ILE A 51 -7.40 14.48 -1.45
CA ILE A 51 -8.21 13.27 -1.70
C ILE A 51 -9.61 13.37 -1.08
N SER A 52 -9.74 13.95 0.12
CA SER A 52 -11.05 14.16 0.75
C SER A 52 -11.89 15.17 -0.03
N ALA A 53 -11.28 16.24 -0.55
CA ALA A 53 -11.95 17.20 -1.44
C ALA A 53 -12.41 16.51 -2.74
N PHE A 54 -11.58 15.67 -3.36
CA PHE A 54 -11.99 14.88 -4.53
C PHE A 54 -13.12 13.91 -4.20
N ASN A 55 -13.05 13.19 -3.08
CA ASN A 55 -14.09 12.25 -2.68
C ASN A 55 -15.44 12.96 -2.42
N ALA A 56 -15.40 14.14 -1.81
CA ALA A 56 -16.59 14.98 -1.58
C ALA A 56 -17.16 15.63 -2.85
N HIS A 57 -16.41 15.67 -3.96
CA HIS A 57 -16.86 16.21 -5.24
C HIS A 57 -17.88 15.26 -5.90
N ALA A 58 -19.14 15.36 -5.51
CA ALA A 58 -20.25 14.53 -6.01
C ALA A 58 -20.78 15.02 -7.37
N SER A 59 -19.89 15.16 -8.36
CA SER A 59 -20.20 15.66 -9.71
C SER A 59 -19.36 14.92 -10.76
N MET A 60 -19.86 14.89 -11.99
CA MET A 60 -19.12 14.44 -13.17
C MET A 60 -18.31 15.56 -13.85
N GLU A 61 -18.42 16.78 -13.36
CA GLU A 61 -17.58 17.89 -13.84
C GLU A 61 -16.11 17.66 -13.46
N PRO A 62 -15.17 18.15 -14.27
CA PRO A 62 -13.74 18.01 -13.98
C PRO A 62 -13.34 18.64 -12.65
N PHE A 63 -12.67 17.87 -11.82
CA PHE A 63 -12.11 18.29 -10.52
C PHE A 63 -10.68 18.80 -10.71
N GLU A 64 -10.39 19.97 -10.19
CA GLU A 64 -9.06 20.57 -10.15
C GLU A 64 -8.32 20.12 -8.88
N ILE A 65 -7.22 19.37 -9.04
CA ILE A 65 -6.35 19.05 -7.91
C ILE A 65 -5.58 20.32 -7.53
N PRO A 66 -5.55 20.75 -6.24
CA PRO A 66 -4.74 21.89 -5.82
C PRO A 66 -3.30 21.79 -6.32
N THR A 67 -2.77 22.90 -6.84
CA THR A 67 -1.49 22.92 -7.58
C THR A 67 -0.33 22.33 -6.77
N GLU A 68 -0.27 22.62 -5.46
CA GLU A 68 0.74 22.13 -4.53
C GLU A 68 0.70 20.62 -4.29
N HIS A 69 -0.45 19.99 -4.50
CA HIS A 69 -0.65 18.54 -4.32
C HIS A 69 -0.65 17.77 -5.64
N ARG A 70 -0.82 18.46 -6.78
CA ARG A 70 -1.06 17.85 -8.10
C ARG A 70 0.00 16.82 -8.49
N ALA A 71 1.27 17.17 -8.35
CA ALA A 71 2.37 16.28 -8.77
C ALA A 71 2.37 14.97 -7.98
N LEU A 72 2.24 15.04 -6.66
CA LEU A 72 2.20 13.87 -5.78
C LEU A 72 0.93 13.04 -6.01
N PHE A 73 -0.22 13.71 -6.08
CA PHE A 73 -1.50 13.05 -6.29
C PHE A 73 -1.53 12.27 -7.62
N LEU A 74 -1.09 12.89 -8.71
CA LEU A 74 -1.05 12.24 -10.02
C LEU A 74 0.02 11.13 -10.10
N LEU A 75 1.14 11.25 -9.40
CA LEU A 75 2.14 10.20 -9.29
C LEU A 75 1.51 8.92 -8.72
N VAL A 76 0.85 9.04 -7.57
CA VAL A 76 0.23 7.91 -6.89
C VAL A 76 -0.98 7.36 -7.67
N LEU A 77 -1.83 8.25 -8.19
CA LEU A 77 -3.01 7.85 -8.95
C LEU A 77 -2.65 7.09 -10.24
N ARG A 78 -1.62 7.52 -10.98
CA ARG A 78 -1.20 6.85 -12.23
C ARG A 78 -0.71 5.43 -11.96
N GLU A 79 0.12 5.22 -10.94
CA GLU A 79 0.56 3.88 -10.54
C GLU A 79 -0.63 3.02 -10.08
N ALA A 80 -1.55 3.60 -9.28
CA ALA A 80 -2.76 2.90 -8.84
C ALA A 80 -3.63 2.43 -10.02
N LEU A 81 -3.85 3.29 -11.03
CA LEU A 81 -4.61 2.95 -12.22
C LEU A 81 -3.89 1.93 -13.11
N GLU A 82 -2.56 2.00 -13.23
CA GLU A 82 -1.77 1.01 -13.97
C GLU A 82 -1.87 -0.37 -13.31
N VAL A 83 -1.73 -0.44 -11.98
CA VAL A 83 -1.88 -1.70 -11.26
C VAL A 83 -3.32 -2.21 -11.34
N ALA A 84 -4.33 -1.34 -11.23
CA ALA A 84 -5.73 -1.71 -11.39
C ALA A 84 -6.02 -2.33 -12.78
N GLU A 85 -5.44 -1.75 -13.83
CA GLU A 85 -5.58 -2.29 -15.19
C GLU A 85 -4.91 -3.66 -15.33
N ARG A 86 -3.64 -3.79 -14.94
CA ARG A 86 -2.87 -5.04 -15.08
C ARG A 86 -3.39 -6.16 -14.17
N SER A 87 -3.93 -5.81 -13.00
CA SER A 87 -4.53 -6.74 -12.05
C SER A 87 -6.01 -7.05 -12.36
N GLN A 88 -6.58 -6.44 -13.42
CA GLN A 88 -8.00 -6.54 -13.77
C GLN A 88 -8.94 -6.19 -12.60
N GLY A 89 -8.54 -5.17 -11.83
CA GLY A 89 -9.32 -4.64 -10.71
C GLY A 89 -9.21 -5.45 -9.42
N SER A 90 -8.27 -6.38 -9.28
CA SER A 90 -8.02 -7.04 -7.99
C SER A 90 -7.40 -6.08 -6.96
N MET A 91 -6.69 -5.05 -7.40
CA MET A 91 -6.44 -3.81 -6.67
C MET A 91 -7.12 -2.69 -7.43
N ASP A 92 -8.02 -1.96 -6.79
CA ASP A 92 -8.78 -0.87 -7.40
C ASP A 92 -8.80 0.32 -6.44
N PRO A 93 -8.19 1.47 -6.82
CA PRO A 93 -8.16 2.63 -5.94
C PRO A 93 -9.55 3.22 -5.68
N THR A 94 -10.58 2.83 -6.43
CA THR A 94 -11.96 3.32 -6.25
C THR A 94 -12.78 2.52 -5.23
N ILE A 95 -12.15 1.64 -4.46
CA ILE A 95 -12.79 0.75 -3.47
C ILE A 95 -13.35 1.48 -2.23
N GLU A 96 -13.09 2.77 -2.04
CA GLU A 96 -13.46 3.53 -0.84
C GLU A 96 -14.92 3.37 -0.42
N PRO A 97 -15.95 3.34 -1.31
CA PRO A 97 -17.34 3.11 -0.91
C PRO A 97 -17.56 1.79 -0.17
N VAL A 98 -16.82 0.73 -0.54
CA VAL A 98 -16.90 -0.57 0.12
C VAL A 98 -16.12 -0.58 1.44
N ILE A 99 -14.94 0.06 1.49
CA ILE A 99 -14.17 0.25 2.71
C ILE A 99 -14.98 0.98 3.77
N ALA A 100 -15.66 2.07 3.39
CA ALA A 100 -16.54 2.83 4.26
C ALA A 100 -17.75 2.00 4.73
N LEU A 101 -18.38 1.23 3.83
CA LEU A 101 -19.49 0.34 4.16
C LEU A 101 -19.11 -0.70 5.21
N LEU A 102 -17.91 -1.25 5.14
CA LEU A 102 -17.41 -2.29 6.06
C LEU A 102 -16.82 -1.74 7.36
N GLY A 103 -16.79 -0.42 7.56
CA GLY A 103 -16.35 0.21 8.80
C GLY A 103 -14.82 0.32 8.95
N PHE A 104 -14.05 0.21 7.85
CA PHE A 104 -12.60 0.48 7.85
C PHE A 104 -12.25 1.96 7.61
N ALA A 105 -13.26 2.82 7.39
CA ALA A 105 -13.14 4.26 7.34
C ALA A 105 -13.44 4.89 8.73
N LYS A 106 -13.84 6.17 8.76
CA LYS A 106 -14.09 6.94 9.99
C LYS A 106 -15.16 6.36 10.93
N ALA A 107 -16.13 5.61 10.40
CA ALA A 107 -17.23 5.05 11.18
C ALA A 107 -17.12 3.53 11.26
N GLN A 108 -17.08 2.97 12.48
CA GLN A 108 -17.16 1.52 12.68
C GLN A 108 -18.60 1.02 12.49
N ARG A 109 -18.74 -0.21 12.00
CA ARG A 109 -20.03 -0.85 11.79
C ARG A 109 -20.19 -2.03 12.79
N ALA A 110 -21.38 -2.14 13.40
CA ALA A 110 -21.68 -3.20 14.38
C ALA A 110 -22.33 -4.42 13.74
N THR A 111 -22.99 -4.29 12.58
CA THR A 111 -23.71 -5.37 11.89
C THR A 111 -23.19 -5.58 10.46
N PRO A 112 -23.21 -6.81 9.92
CA PRO A 112 -22.82 -7.06 8.54
C PRO A 112 -23.66 -6.24 7.56
N PRO A 113 -23.08 -5.77 6.43
CA PRO A 113 -23.87 -5.14 5.40
C PRO A 113 -24.79 -6.17 4.72
N THR A 114 -25.97 -5.73 4.36
CA THR A 114 -26.88 -6.51 3.50
C THR A 114 -26.32 -6.59 2.09
N ASP A 115 -26.77 -7.58 1.31
CA ASP A 115 -26.40 -7.71 -0.10
C ASP A 115 -26.81 -6.47 -0.92
N ALA A 116 -27.94 -5.84 -0.58
CA ALA A 116 -28.39 -4.62 -1.22
C ALA A 116 -27.45 -3.42 -0.93
N GLU A 117 -27.00 -3.23 0.31
CA GLU A 117 -26.02 -2.20 0.68
C GLU A 117 -24.67 -2.45 -0.02
N ARG A 118 -24.22 -3.70 -0.08
CA ARG A 118 -22.99 -4.09 -0.77
C ARG A 118 -23.10 -3.82 -2.27
N ALA A 119 -24.19 -4.21 -2.90
CA ALA A 119 -24.42 -3.95 -4.31
C ALA A 119 -24.48 -2.44 -4.61
N ALA A 120 -25.08 -1.64 -3.73
CA ALA A 120 -25.12 -0.18 -3.86
C ALA A 120 -23.71 0.43 -3.78
N ALA A 121 -22.88 0.00 -2.82
CA ALA A 121 -21.50 0.47 -2.71
C ALA A 121 -20.65 0.05 -3.93
N LEU A 122 -20.77 -1.20 -4.38
CA LEU A 122 -20.06 -1.71 -5.56
C LEU A 122 -20.46 -0.99 -6.85
N ALA A 123 -21.68 -0.49 -6.95
CA ALA A 123 -22.10 0.30 -8.12
C ALA A 123 -21.23 1.55 -8.33
N HIS A 124 -20.58 2.07 -7.28
CA HIS A 124 -19.67 3.21 -7.33
C HIS A 124 -18.19 2.83 -7.51
N VAL A 125 -17.85 1.54 -7.44
CA VAL A 125 -16.48 1.03 -7.66
C VAL A 125 -16.23 0.79 -9.15
N GLY A 126 -14.98 0.97 -9.57
CA GLY A 126 -14.50 0.67 -10.91
C GLY A 126 -13.54 1.73 -11.43
N TRP A 127 -12.26 1.40 -11.45
CA TRP A 127 -11.17 2.30 -11.85
C TRP A 127 -11.37 2.93 -13.24
N ARG A 128 -12.05 2.23 -14.18
CA ARG A 128 -12.39 2.77 -15.50
C ARG A 128 -13.37 3.93 -15.49
N LYS A 129 -14.03 4.18 -14.35
CA LYS A 129 -14.92 5.34 -14.13
C LYS A 129 -14.18 6.59 -13.73
N LEU A 130 -12.86 6.51 -13.45
CA LEU A 130 -11.99 7.62 -13.11
C LEU A 130 -11.09 7.96 -14.29
N LEU A 131 -11.12 9.21 -14.73
CA LEU A 131 -10.32 9.71 -15.86
C LEU A 131 -9.32 10.74 -15.36
N ILE A 132 -8.10 10.68 -15.89
CA ILE A 132 -7.13 11.77 -15.85
C ILE A 132 -7.21 12.48 -17.19
N LEU A 133 -7.68 13.73 -17.20
CA LEU A 133 -7.79 14.52 -18.41
C LEU A 133 -6.41 15.00 -18.91
N PRO A 134 -6.28 15.40 -20.19
CA PRO A 134 -5.00 15.86 -20.75
C PRO A 134 -4.35 17.04 -20.01
N ASP A 135 -5.15 17.89 -19.36
CA ASP A 135 -4.71 19.03 -18.54
C ASP A 135 -4.40 18.66 -17.09
N GLY A 136 -4.54 17.37 -16.72
CA GLY A 136 -4.26 16.83 -15.38
C GLY A 136 -5.40 16.97 -14.39
N ARG A 137 -6.57 17.49 -14.78
CA ARG A 137 -7.79 17.43 -13.96
C ARG A 137 -8.33 16.00 -13.92
N LEU A 138 -9.12 15.70 -12.89
CA LEU A 138 -9.76 14.41 -12.73
C LEU A 138 -11.25 14.51 -13.10
N GLN A 139 -11.80 13.45 -13.68
CA GLN A 139 -13.22 13.39 -13.98
C GLN A 139 -13.80 12.05 -13.54
N LYS A 140 -14.87 12.09 -12.77
CA LYS A 140 -15.68 10.93 -12.43
C LYS A 140 -16.71 10.66 -13.52
N ARG A 141 -16.92 9.38 -13.88
CA ARG A 141 -18.09 8.94 -14.67
C ARG A 141 -19.27 8.51 -13.79
N ASP A 142 -19.08 8.56 -12.48
CA ASP A 142 -20.06 8.22 -11.46
C ASP A 142 -19.85 9.20 -10.28
N PRO A 143 -20.83 10.05 -9.93
CA PRO A 143 -20.66 11.04 -8.86
C PRO A 143 -20.45 10.43 -7.48
N GLY A 144 -20.86 9.17 -7.25
CA GLY A 144 -20.63 8.43 -6.01
C GLY A 144 -19.25 7.77 -5.93
N LEU A 145 -18.43 7.82 -6.99
CA LEU A 145 -17.08 7.30 -6.97
C LEU A 145 -16.22 8.03 -5.93
N ALA A 146 -15.51 7.26 -5.11
CA ALA A 146 -14.51 7.75 -4.17
C ALA A 146 -13.26 6.87 -4.23
N ILE A 147 -12.09 7.46 -3.93
CA ILE A 147 -10.80 6.80 -4.04
C ILE A 147 -10.11 6.67 -2.69
N ASN A 148 -9.26 5.64 -2.60
CA ASN A 148 -8.41 5.34 -1.46
C ASN A 148 -7.05 4.86 -1.96
N PHE A 149 -5.98 5.35 -1.35
CA PHE A 149 -4.62 4.96 -1.72
C PHE A 149 -3.90 4.16 -0.63
N ASN A 150 -4.61 3.61 0.35
CA ASN A 150 -3.99 2.88 1.46
C ASN A 150 -3.16 1.66 1.01
N ALA A 151 -3.46 1.12 -0.19
CA ALA A 151 -2.75 -0.01 -0.79
C ALA A 151 -1.43 0.37 -1.51
N LEU A 152 -1.02 1.63 -1.49
CA LEU A 152 0.22 2.07 -2.15
C LEU A 152 0.79 3.39 -1.62
N ALA A 153 0.05 4.17 -0.82
CA ALA A 153 0.53 5.43 -0.28
C ALA A 153 1.70 5.28 0.70
N PRO A 154 1.76 4.26 1.58
CA PRO A 154 2.92 4.02 2.42
C PRO A 154 4.18 3.72 1.59
N GLY A 155 4.08 2.83 0.60
CA GLY A 155 5.17 2.54 -0.33
C GLY A 155 5.61 3.78 -1.12
N ALA A 156 4.66 4.59 -1.60
CA ALA A 156 4.96 5.86 -2.28
C ALA A 156 5.68 6.85 -1.36
N ALA A 157 5.29 6.94 -0.09
CA ALA A 157 5.97 7.78 0.88
C ALA A 157 7.41 7.32 1.13
N ALA A 158 7.63 6.00 1.23
CA ALA A 158 8.97 5.44 1.35
C ALA A 158 9.86 5.80 0.16
N ASP A 159 9.35 5.72 -1.08
CA ASP A 159 10.07 6.09 -2.29
C ASP A 159 10.42 7.59 -2.31
N VAL A 160 9.44 8.46 -2.09
CA VAL A 160 9.62 9.92 -2.11
C VAL A 160 10.57 10.40 -1.01
N ILE A 161 10.48 9.84 0.19
CA ILE A 161 11.42 10.15 1.27
C ILE A 161 12.83 9.68 0.90
N SER A 162 12.98 8.48 0.34
CA SER A 162 14.28 7.96 -0.10
C SER A 162 14.93 8.86 -1.17
N ASP A 163 14.14 9.35 -2.14
CA ASP A 163 14.63 10.28 -3.16
C ASP A 163 15.02 11.64 -2.57
N ALA A 164 14.24 12.15 -1.62
CA ALA A 164 14.53 13.38 -0.91
C ALA A 164 15.77 13.28 0.00
N LEU A 165 16.07 12.10 0.54
CA LEU A 165 17.30 11.80 1.27
C LEU A 165 18.53 11.87 0.34
N VAL A 166 18.44 11.33 -0.88
CA VAL A 166 19.51 11.46 -1.89
C VAL A 166 19.78 12.92 -2.21
N ALA A 167 18.74 13.75 -2.33
CA ALA A 167 18.89 15.17 -2.63
C ALA A 167 19.63 15.95 -1.52
N VAL A 168 19.68 15.44 -0.29
CA VAL A 168 20.47 16.02 0.82
C VAL A 168 21.76 15.24 1.13
N GLY A 169 22.22 14.40 0.17
CA GLY A 169 23.52 13.72 0.23
C GLY A 169 23.51 12.35 0.92
N VAL A 170 22.34 11.78 1.21
CA VAL A 170 22.20 10.44 1.80
C VAL A 170 21.94 9.42 0.71
N GLY A 171 22.99 8.70 0.26
CA GLY A 171 22.91 7.68 -0.78
C GLY A 171 22.54 6.29 -0.29
N ASP A 172 22.93 5.95 0.95
CA ASP A 172 22.71 4.64 1.56
C ASP A 172 21.64 4.75 2.64
N SER A 173 20.44 4.29 2.36
CA SER A 173 19.30 4.42 3.28
C SER A 173 18.32 3.26 3.18
N MET A 174 17.59 3.02 4.27
CA MET A 174 16.40 2.19 4.35
C MET A 174 15.29 3.04 4.96
N VAL A 175 14.20 3.19 4.23
CA VAL A 175 12.97 3.84 4.70
C VAL A 175 11.91 2.76 4.87
N ASP A 176 11.34 2.68 6.06
CA ASP A 176 10.25 1.79 6.46
C ASP A 176 9.03 2.66 6.79
N MET A 177 7.90 2.35 6.17
CA MET A 177 6.63 3.05 6.34
C MET A 177 5.53 2.08 6.78
N GLY A 178 5.72 1.47 7.97
CA GLY A 178 4.73 0.55 8.53
C GLY A 178 4.82 -0.89 8.03
N GLY A 179 5.93 -1.24 7.37
CA GLY A 179 6.17 -2.55 6.76
C GLY A 179 6.42 -2.49 5.26
N GLU A 180 6.31 -1.28 4.67
CA GLU A 180 6.66 -0.99 3.29
C GLU A 180 8.05 -0.36 3.25
N PHE A 181 9.00 -1.07 2.62
CA PHE A 181 10.41 -0.72 2.65
C PHE A 181 10.90 -0.18 1.32
N ARG A 182 11.64 0.93 1.39
CA ARG A 182 12.52 1.37 0.30
C ARG A 182 13.97 1.27 0.76
N CYS A 183 14.75 0.43 0.10
CA CYS A 183 16.18 0.24 0.36
C CYS A 183 17.01 0.78 -0.80
N ARG A 184 18.02 1.59 -0.48
CA ARG A 184 18.97 2.15 -1.45
C ARG A 184 20.39 1.99 -0.92
N GLY A 185 21.33 1.63 -1.81
CA GLY A 185 22.73 1.39 -1.41
C GLY A 185 22.89 0.24 -0.43
N THR A 186 23.85 0.35 0.50
CA THR A 186 24.23 -0.74 1.41
C THR A 186 24.45 -0.24 2.83
N LYS A 187 24.46 -1.16 3.78
CA LYS A 187 24.98 -0.93 5.14
C LYS A 187 26.51 -0.79 5.11
N PRO A 188 27.15 -0.31 6.19
CA PRO A 188 28.61 -0.30 6.31
C PRO A 188 29.22 -1.65 5.96
N GLY A 189 30.32 -1.62 5.20
CA GLY A 189 30.98 -2.84 4.72
C GLY A 189 30.40 -3.45 3.44
N GLY A 190 29.52 -2.74 2.71
CA GLY A 190 28.92 -3.22 1.46
C GLY A 190 27.84 -4.28 1.67
N ILE A 191 27.35 -4.44 2.89
CA ILE A 191 26.33 -5.45 3.22
C ILE A 191 24.95 -4.95 2.76
N PRO A 192 24.16 -5.73 1.99
CA PRO A 192 22.80 -5.37 1.62
C PRO A 192 21.92 -5.07 2.86
N TRP A 193 20.92 -4.19 2.70
CA TRP A 193 19.88 -4.02 3.71
C TRP A 193 19.15 -5.35 3.89
N GLN A 194 18.90 -5.72 5.13
CA GLN A 194 18.26 -6.99 5.48
C GLN A 194 16.90 -6.74 6.10
N ILE A 195 15.87 -7.31 5.50
CA ILE A 195 14.49 -7.22 5.95
C ILE A 195 14.04 -8.62 6.35
N GLY A 196 13.44 -8.72 7.55
CA GLY A 196 12.80 -9.94 8.01
C GLY A 196 11.37 -10.03 7.51
N ILE A 197 11.00 -11.12 6.85
CA ILE A 197 9.60 -11.45 6.56
C ILE A 197 9.04 -12.15 7.78
N GLU A 198 7.96 -11.60 8.33
CA GLU A 198 7.33 -12.19 9.50
C GLU A 198 6.52 -13.44 9.15
N ARG A 199 6.56 -14.41 10.07
CA ARG A 199 5.72 -15.60 10.00
C ARG A 199 4.26 -15.20 10.27
N PRO A 200 3.30 -15.62 9.44
CA PRO A 200 1.88 -15.48 9.77
C PRO A 200 1.58 -16.20 11.08
N THR A 201 1.07 -15.45 12.05
CA THR A 201 0.69 -15.98 13.37
C THR A 201 -0.67 -15.43 13.76
N PRO A 202 -1.47 -16.17 14.55
CA PRO A 202 -2.73 -15.65 15.06
C PRO A 202 -2.54 -14.33 15.80
N ALA A 203 -3.56 -13.48 15.77
CA ALA A 203 -3.56 -12.21 16.48
C ALA A 203 -3.24 -12.42 17.98
N GLY A 204 -2.38 -11.53 18.53
CA GLY A 204 -1.93 -11.62 19.93
C GLY A 204 -0.75 -12.54 20.17
N THR A 205 -0.27 -13.29 19.17
CA THR A 205 0.98 -14.04 19.28
C THR A 205 2.19 -13.12 19.01
N PRO A 206 3.34 -13.33 19.68
CA PRO A 206 4.56 -12.58 19.37
C PRO A 206 4.98 -12.81 17.92
N ALA A 207 5.35 -11.73 17.23
CA ALA A 207 5.87 -11.82 15.88
C ALA A 207 7.18 -12.64 15.86
N SER A 208 7.34 -13.48 14.87
CA SER A 208 8.57 -14.23 14.64
C SER A 208 8.97 -14.16 13.16
N VAL A 209 10.27 -14.11 12.89
CA VAL A 209 10.79 -14.03 11.53
C VAL A 209 10.69 -15.39 10.85
N HIS A 210 10.09 -15.44 9.66
CA HIS A 210 10.07 -16.59 8.79
C HIS A 210 11.40 -16.72 8.02
N SER A 211 11.83 -15.59 7.42
CA SER A 211 13.07 -15.52 6.63
C SER A 211 13.63 -14.10 6.63
N VAL A 212 14.91 -13.97 6.31
CA VAL A 212 15.60 -12.66 6.18
C VAL A 212 16.17 -12.56 4.77
N HIS A 213 15.87 -11.44 4.11
CA HIS A 213 16.31 -11.19 2.74
C HIS A 213 17.17 -9.94 2.64
N GLY A 214 18.19 -9.99 1.77
CA GLY A 214 18.89 -8.82 1.31
C GLY A 214 18.03 -8.05 0.31
N VAL A 215 17.82 -6.74 0.55
CA VAL A 215 16.91 -5.94 -0.26
C VAL A 215 17.64 -4.75 -0.86
N SER A 216 17.42 -4.54 -2.17
CA SER A 216 17.69 -3.31 -2.91
C SER A 216 16.44 -3.02 -3.74
N GLY A 217 15.89 -1.81 -3.66
CA GLY A 217 14.59 -1.48 -4.25
C GLY A 217 13.48 -1.44 -3.21
N GLY A 218 12.28 -1.83 -3.61
CA GLY A 218 11.09 -1.87 -2.76
C GLY A 218 10.75 -3.26 -2.25
N LEU A 219 10.15 -3.33 -1.08
CA LEU A 219 9.54 -4.53 -0.51
C LEU A 219 8.31 -4.12 0.28
N ALA A 220 7.21 -4.84 0.10
CA ALA A 220 5.98 -4.64 0.89
C ALA A 220 5.30 -5.97 1.20
N THR A 221 4.55 -6.03 2.30
CA THR A 221 3.84 -7.24 2.72
C THR A 221 2.39 -6.94 3.05
N SER A 222 1.47 -7.55 2.31
CA SER A 222 0.04 -7.60 2.65
C SER A 222 -0.30 -8.89 3.38
N GLY A 223 -1.22 -8.80 4.37
CA GLY A 223 -1.67 -9.95 5.14
C GLY A 223 -3.02 -9.69 5.81
N ASP A 224 -3.79 -10.75 6.02
CA ASP A 224 -5.17 -10.69 6.55
C ASP A 224 -5.23 -10.76 8.09
N TYR A 225 -4.11 -11.05 8.76
CA TYR A 225 -4.07 -11.35 10.20
C TYR A 225 -3.77 -10.14 11.10
N ARG A 226 -3.48 -8.93 10.53
CA ARG A 226 -3.11 -7.73 11.32
C ARG A 226 -4.26 -6.77 11.52
N ASN A 227 -4.96 -6.39 10.45
CA ASN A 227 -6.01 -5.37 10.44
C ASN A 227 -7.36 -6.03 10.20
N PHE A 228 -8.04 -6.39 11.26
CA PHE A 228 -9.37 -6.98 11.23
C PHE A 228 -10.22 -6.46 12.39
N HIS A 229 -11.52 -6.58 12.27
CA HIS A 229 -12.47 -6.40 13.36
C HIS A 229 -13.56 -7.47 13.32
N TRP A 230 -14.30 -7.61 14.41
CA TRP A 230 -15.40 -8.56 14.50
C TRP A 230 -16.70 -7.88 14.16
N ILE A 231 -17.47 -8.45 13.24
CA ILE A 231 -18.84 -8.04 12.92
C ILE A 231 -19.72 -9.27 13.07
N ASP A 232 -20.63 -9.25 14.03
CA ASP A 232 -21.60 -10.35 14.31
C ASP A 232 -20.93 -11.74 14.43
N GLY A 233 -19.77 -11.79 15.11
CA GLY A 233 -19.03 -13.05 15.34
C GLY A 233 -18.18 -13.53 14.16
N GLU A 234 -18.16 -12.82 13.03
CA GLU A 234 -17.28 -13.09 11.90
C GLU A 234 -16.09 -12.12 11.87
N ILE A 235 -14.92 -12.64 11.48
CA ILE A 235 -13.74 -11.82 11.23
C ILE A 235 -13.89 -11.13 9.87
N VAL A 236 -13.83 -9.80 9.88
CA VAL A 236 -13.77 -8.97 8.68
C VAL A 236 -12.41 -8.31 8.67
N HIS A 237 -11.57 -8.63 7.69
CA HIS A 237 -10.26 -8.01 7.50
C HIS A 237 -10.28 -6.99 6.35
N HIS A 238 -9.30 -6.09 6.34
CA HIS A 238 -9.24 -4.98 5.38
C HIS A 238 -8.89 -5.40 3.93
N ILE A 239 -8.45 -6.65 3.71
CA ILE A 239 -8.19 -7.17 2.37
C ILE A 239 -9.50 -7.60 1.72
N LEU A 240 -9.94 -6.81 0.77
CA LEU A 240 -11.22 -6.99 0.05
C LEU A 240 -10.95 -7.23 -1.43
N ASP A 241 -11.78 -8.05 -2.05
CA ASP A 241 -11.82 -8.11 -3.51
C ASP A 241 -12.74 -6.99 -4.03
N PRO A 242 -12.19 -5.97 -4.74
CA PRO A 242 -12.98 -4.84 -5.22
C PRO A 242 -14.08 -5.24 -6.21
N ARG A 243 -13.97 -6.41 -6.83
CA ARG A 243 -14.93 -6.93 -7.82
C ARG A 243 -16.18 -7.50 -7.17
N THR A 244 -16.08 -7.95 -5.92
CA THR A 244 -17.18 -8.58 -5.17
C THR A 244 -17.58 -7.81 -3.91
N GLY A 245 -16.71 -6.92 -3.42
CA GLY A 245 -16.88 -6.19 -2.17
C GLY A 245 -16.87 -7.09 -0.92
N THR A 246 -16.25 -8.27 -1.02
CA THR A 246 -16.16 -9.25 0.07
C THR A 246 -14.71 -9.50 0.45
N ASN A 247 -14.52 -10.01 1.67
CA ASN A 247 -13.21 -10.47 2.09
C ASN A 247 -12.69 -11.60 1.18
N VAL A 248 -11.41 -11.55 0.90
CA VAL A 248 -10.70 -12.65 0.23
C VAL A 248 -10.67 -13.86 1.16
N ARG A 249 -10.94 -15.05 0.59
CA ARG A 249 -10.92 -16.32 1.34
C ARG A 249 -10.06 -17.33 0.58
N HIS A 250 -8.84 -17.55 1.06
CA HIS A 250 -7.93 -18.59 0.59
C HIS A 250 -6.93 -18.99 1.67
N ALA A 251 -6.08 -19.99 1.39
CA ALA A 251 -5.13 -20.55 2.35
C ALA A 251 -3.88 -19.67 2.61
N TRP A 252 -3.72 -18.56 1.88
CA TRP A 252 -2.55 -17.70 1.98
C TRP A 252 -2.85 -16.55 2.95
N ALA A 253 -2.08 -16.48 4.03
CA ALA A 253 -2.25 -15.50 5.10
C ALA A 253 -1.47 -14.20 4.84
N SER A 254 -0.37 -14.26 4.07
CA SER A 254 0.38 -13.08 3.65
C SER A 254 1.08 -13.27 2.32
N VAL A 255 1.40 -12.16 1.68
CA VAL A 255 2.30 -12.11 0.53
C VAL A 255 3.26 -10.95 0.66
N THR A 256 4.55 -11.24 0.45
CA THR A 256 5.60 -10.24 0.34
C THR A 256 5.99 -10.09 -1.11
N VAL A 257 6.02 -8.85 -1.60
CA VAL A 257 6.41 -8.51 -2.98
C VAL A 257 7.67 -7.67 -2.97
N TRP A 258 8.61 -7.99 -3.86
CA TRP A 258 9.76 -7.19 -4.22
C TRP A 258 9.51 -6.49 -5.54
N ALA A 259 10.01 -5.26 -5.69
CA ALA A 259 9.98 -4.48 -6.93
C ALA A 259 11.13 -3.47 -6.94
N ASP A 260 11.30 -2.77 -8.07
CA ASP A 260 12.24 -1.65 -8.18
C ASP A 260 11.82 -0.41 -7.36
N ALA A 261 10.54 -0.31 -6.99
CA ALA A 261 9.95 0.77 -6.19
C ALA A 261 9.06 0.20 -5.06
N ALA A 262 9.03 0.88 -3.91
CA ALA A 262 8.21 0.48 -2.78
C ALA A 262 6.71 0.68 -3.06
N MET A 263 6.34 1.76 -3.76
CA MET A 263 4.95 2.00 -4.19
C MET A 263 4.41 0.86 -5.05
N LEU A 264 5.21 0.37 -6.00
CA LEU A 264 4.80 -0.76 -6.84
C LEU A 264 4.70 -2.05 -6.01
N ALA A 265 5.68 -2.33 -5.14
CA ALA A 265 5.66 -3.51 -4.28
C ALA A 265 4.41 -3.54 -3.39
N ASP A 266 4.03 -2.41 -2.81
CA ASP A 266 2.86 -2.23 -1.95
C ASP A 266 1.56 -2.49 -2.73
N ALA A 267 1.35 -1.81 -3.86
CA ALA A 267 0.17 -2.02 -4.71
C ALA A 267 0.04 -3.48 -5.20
N LEU A 268 1.17 -4.08 -5.60
CA LEU A 268 1.18 -5.47 -6.08
C LEU A 268 0.96 -6.47 -4.95
N SER A 269 1.44 -6.21 -3.72
CA SER A 269 1.19 -7.10 -2.58
C SER A 269 -0.31 -7.20 -2.29
N THR A 270 -1.03 -6.08 -2.34
CA THR A 270 -2.50 -6.05 -2.22
C THR A 270 -3.19 -6.82 -3.35
N ALA A 271 -2.79 -6.57 -4.61
CA ALA A 271 -3.34 -7.31 -5.75
C ALA A 271 -3.08 -8.82 -5.67
N CYS A 272 -1.87 -9.21 -5.25
CA CYS A 272 -1.49 -10.61 -5.05
C CYS A 272 -2.31 -11.29 -3.96
N MET A 273 -2.57 -10.60 -2.83
CA MET A 273 -3.45 -11.13 -1.78
C MET A 273 -4.86 -11.41 -2.29
N VAL A 274 -5.37 -10.61 -3.22
CA VAL A 274 -6.71 -10.86 -3.81
C VAL A 274 -6.68 -12.02 -4.79
N LEU A 275 -5.63 -12.12 -5.63
CA LEU A 275 -5.56 -13.09 -6.73
C LEU A 275 -5.09 -14.49 -6.29
N GLY A 276 -4.37 -14.60 -5.18
CA GLY A 276 -3.60 -15.81 -4.85
C GLY A 276 -2.47 -16.06 -5.86
N PRO A 277 -1.59 -17.04 -5.62
CA PRO A 277 -0.37 -17.22 -6.41
C PRO A 277 -0.62 -17.58 -7.89
N ASP A 278 -1.67 -18.34 -8.20
CA ASP A 278 -1.98 -18.72 -9.58
C ASP A 278 -2.51 -17.53 -10.40
N GLY A 279 -3.42 -16.74 -9.81
CA GLY A 279 -3.95 -15.53 -10.44
C GLY A 279 -2.92 -14.40 -10.52
N ALA A 280 -2.01 -14.32 -9.56
CA ALA A 280 -0.95 -13.31 -9.52
C ALA A 280 0.16 -13.56 -10.57
N ALA A 281 0.44 -14.82 -10.93
CA ALA A 281 1.55 -15.15 -11.80
C ALA A 281 1.52 -14.40 -13.16
N PRO A 282 0.42 -14.35 -13.94
CA PRO A 282 0.38 -13.60 -15.18
C PRO A 282 0.46 -12.08 -14.98
N MET A 283 -0.10 -11.55 -13.89
CA MET A 283 0.02 -10.14 -13.55
C MET A 283 1.47 -9.78 -13.26
N LEU A 284 2.18 -10.52 -12.39
CA LEU A 284 3.57 -10.27 -12.04
C LEU A 284 4.49 -10.38 -13.27
N ALA A 285 4.22 -11.32 -14.16
CA ALA A 285 4.97 -11.47 -15.41
C ALA A 285 4.84 -10.24 -16.32
N SER A 286 3.73 -9.49 -16.26
CA SER A 286 3.54 -8.25 -17.03
C SER A 286 4.45 -7.10 -16.59
N TYR A 287 5.11 -7.21 -15.42
CA TYR A 287 6.10 -6.27 -14.89
C TYR A 287 7.55 -6.76 -15.13
N ALA A 288 7.77 -7.56 -16.17
CA ALA A 288 9.12 -8.01 -16.53
C ALA A 288 10.09 -6.81 -16.64
N GLY A 289 11.28 -6.93 -16.02
CA GLY A 289 12.29 -5.87 -15.98
C GLY A 289 12.18 -4.91 -14.79
N ARG A 290 11.10 -4.94 -14.00
CA ARG A 290 10.96 -4.14 -12.76
C ARG A 290 11.35 -4.90 -11.48
N GLY A 291 12.04 -6.05 -11.59
CA GLY A 291 12.50 -6.86 -10.45
C GLY A 291 11.37 -7.45 -9.61
N VAL A 292 10.18 -7.62 -10.21
CA VAL A 292 8.98 -8.04 -9.49
C VAL A 292 8.96 -9.54 -9.27
N HIS A 293 8.83 -9.94 -8.00
CA HIS A 293 8.56 -11.31 -7.57
C HIS A 293 7.82 -11.30 -6.22
N ALA A 294 7.18 -12.43 -5.88
CA ALA A 294 6.35 -12.55 -4.68
C ALA A 294 6.63 -13.85 -3.93
N LEU A 295 6.53 -13.78 -2.59
CA LEU A 295 6.52 -14.92 -1.69
C LEU A 295 5.20 -14.94 -0.93
N PHE A 296 4.40 -15.98 -1.15
CA PHE A 296 3.16 -16.26 -0.43
C PHE A 296 3.45 -17.16 0.75
N LEU A 297 2.91 -16.83 1.92
CA LEU A 297 2.97 -17.64 3.13
C LEU A 297 1.55 -18.00 3.59
N GLY A 298 1.30 -19.29 3.81
CA GLY A 298 0.06 -19.79 4.41
C GLY A 298 0.10 -19.74 5.94
N ALA A 299 -1.03 -20.00 6.59
CA ALA A 299 -1.05 -20.20 8.03
C ALA A 299 -0.21 -21.44 8.41
N PRO A 300 0.46 -21.45 9.59
CA PRO A 300 1.17 -22.62 10.07
C PRO A 300 0.26 -23.85 10.16
N VAL A 301 0.70 -24.97 9.58
CA VAL A 301 0.00 -26.25 9.71
C VAL A 301 0.33 -26.94 11.04
N ALA A 302 -0.36 -28.05 11.37
CA ALA A 302 -0.30 -28.70 12.67
C ALA A 302 1.13 -29.10 13.14
N ASP A 303 2.05 -29.34 12.22
CA ASP A 303 3.46 -29.64 12.53
C ASP A 303 4.36 -28.39 12.62
N GLY A 304 3.78 -27.19 12.55
CA GLY A 304 4.46 -25.90 12.64
C GLY A 304 5.12 -25.43 11.35
N ARG A 305 5.02 -26.19 10.25
CA ARG A 305 5.48 -25.72 8.93
C ARG A 305 4.57 -24.60 8.44
N VAL A 306 5.16 -23.61 7.76
CA VAL A 306 4.44 -22.55 7.04
C VAL A 306 4.47 -22.91 5.56
N PRO A 307 3.30 -23.20 4.95
CA PRO A 307 3.23 -23.37 3.50
C PRO A 307 3.74 -22.13 2.79
N GLU A 308 4.57 -22.32 1.78
CA GLU A 308 5.13 -21.20 1.02
C GLU A 308 5.06 -21.46 -0.49
N ARG A 309 4.92 -20.37 -1.26
CA ARG A 309 4.96 -20.41 -2.71
C ARG A 309 5.57 -19.13 -3.26
N ALA A 310 6.66 -19.28 -3.99
CA ALA A 310 7.29 -18.18 -4.72
C ALA A 310 6.73 -18.07 -6.15
N VAL A 311 6.59 -16.83 -6.62
CA VAL A 311 6.13 -16.50 -7.97
C VAL A 311 7.08 -15.44 -8.55
N GLY A 312 7.53 -15.63 -9.81
CA GLY A 312 8.44 -14.68 -10.49
C GLY A 312 9.92 -14.82 -10.09
N LEU A 313 10.28 -15.67 -9.13
CA LEU A 313 11.66 -16.04 -8.87
C LEU A 313 12.17 -16.98 -9.98
N ARG A 314 13.29 -16.65 -10.62
CA ARG A 314 14.05 -17.50 -11.51
C ARG A 314 15.27 -18.06 -10.80
#